data_a019fc333483503e10bc5e0a238a7ea8
#
_entry.id   a019fc333483503e10bc5e0a238a7ea8
#
_cell.length_a   1.000
_cell.length_b   1.000
_cell.length_c   1.000
_cell.angle_alpha   90.00
_cell.angle_beta   90.00
_cell.angle_gamma   90.00
#
_symmetry.space_group_name_H-M   'P 1'
#
loop_
_entity.id
_entity.type
_entity.pdbx_description
1 polymer ?
#
loop_
_entity_poly.entity_id
_entity_poly.type
_entity_poly.pdbx_seq_one_letter_code
_entity_poly.pdbx_strand_id
1 'polypeptide(L)'
;MGKIIIVYRIFPSESTVDLEVLKEKITKQLADIASIKRFAEEPIAFGLCALKVNMVLDEKEGIADETEKRMSVIKGVGQIQTLGLTRL
;
A
#
# COMPACT_ATOMS: atom_id res chain seq x y z
N MET A 1 -20.95 -1.32 11.52
CA MET A 1 -20.00 -1.59 10.49
C MET A 1 -18.61 -1.29 10.97
N GLY A 2 -17.73 -2.28 10.83
CA GLY A 2 -16.43 -2.18 11.39
C GLY A 2 -15.42 -1.55 10.45
N LYS A 3 -14.27 -1.27 10.99
CA LYS A 3 -13.12 -0.83 10.22
C LYS A 3 -11.97 -1.78 10.45
N ILE A 4 -11.08 -1.86 9.48
CA ILE A 4 -9.87 -2.66 9.59
C ILE A 4 -8.66 -1.79 9.32
N ILE A 5 -7.55 -2.17 9.93
CA ILE A 5 -6.24 -1.60 9.62
C ILE A 5 -5.47 -2.67 8.87
N ILE A 6 -4.95 -2.32 7.71
CA ILE A 6 -4.07 -3.20 6.94
C ILE A 6 -2.72 -2.53 6.78
N VAL A 7 -1.67 -3.32 6.95
CA VAL A 7 -0.30 -2.86 6.71
C VAL A 7 0.24 -3.62 5.50
N TYR A 8 0.62 -2.89 4.47
CA TYR A 8 1.22 -3.46 3.27
C TYR A 8 2.67 -3.03 3.15
N ARG A 9 3.46 -3.92 2.57
CA ARG A 9 4.81 -3.59 2.09
C ARG A 9 4.78 -3.64 0.58
N ILE A 10 5.13 -2.54 -0.05
CA ILE A 10 5.09 -2.41 -1.50
C ILE A 10 6.52 -2.30 -2.01
N PHE A 11 6.89 -3.23 -2.88
CA PHE A 11 8.20 -3.20 -3.52
C PHE A 11 8.10 -2.45 -4.83
N PRO A 12 8.99 -1.48 -5.07
CA PRO A 12 8.99 -0.81 -6.37
C PRO A 12 9.35 -1.80 -7.48
N SER A 13 8.86 -1.55 -8.67
CA SER A 13 9.14 -2.42 -9.81
C SER A 13 10.61 -2.32 -10.26
N GLU A 14 11.24 -1.19 -9.99
CA GLU A 14 12.64 -0.92 -10.36
C GLU A 14 13.27 0.00 -9.32
N SER A 15 14.59 -0.01 -9.25
CA SER A 15 15.33 0.85 -8.30
C SER A 15 15.18 2.35 -8.62
N THR A 16 14.79 2.69 -9.83
CA THR A 16 14.65 4.08 -10.27
C THR A 16 13.28 4.68 -9.93
N VAL A 17 12.38 3.91 -9.34
CA VAL A 17 11.05 4.41 -8.98
C VAL A 17 11.17 5.44 -7.87
N ASP A 18 10.56 6.61 -8.08
CA ASP A 18 10.51 7.67 -7.08
C ASP A 18 9.42 7.33 -6.07
N LEU A 19 9.80 7.07 -4.83
CA LEU A 19 8.86 6.68 -3.78
C LEU A 19 7.90 7.81 -3.41
N GLU A 20 8.30 9.05 -3.52
CA GLU A 20 7.40 10.18 -3.25
C GLU A 20 6.26 10.23 -4.27
N VAL A 21 6.58 10.01 -5.54
CA VAL A 21 5.58 9.92 -6.60
C VAL A 21 4.68 8.72 -6.37
N LEU A 22 5.27 7.60 -5.95
CA LEU A 22 4.51 6.37 -5.69
C LEU A 22 3.52 6.57 -4.55
N LYS A 23 3.93 7.26 -3.47
CA LYS A 23 3.04 7.60 -2.36
C LYS A 23 1.82 8.39 -2.84
N GLU A 24 2.03 9.37 -3.69
CA GLU A 24 0.95 10.19 -4.23
C GLU A 24 -0.02 9.36 -5.07
N LYS A 25 0.52 8.50 -5.91
CA LYS A 25 -0.30 7.63 -6.76
C LYS A 25 -1.16 6.68 -5.94
N ILE A 26 -0.57 6.08 -4.90
CA ILE A 26 -1.29 5.17 -4.01
C ILE A 26 -2.42 5.92 -3.29
N THR A 27 -2.12 7.09 -2.76
CA THR A 27 -3.11 7.90 -2.05
C THR A 27 -4.29 8.25 -2.95
N LYS A 28 -4.02 8.67 -4.17
CA LYS A 28 -5.07 9.02 -5.12
C LYS A 28 -5.89 7.81 -5.56
N GLN A 29 -5.22 6.69 -5.81
CA GLN A 29 -5.88 5.48 -6.29
C GLN A 29 -6.83 4.90 -5.25
N LEU A 30 -6.54 5.09 -3.98
CA LEU A 30 -7.31 4.50 -2.88
C LEU A 30 -8.16 5.52 -2.12
N ALA A 31 -8.22 6.76 -2.57
CA ALA A 31 -8.85 7.86 -1.82
C ALA A 31 -10.31 7.58 -1.45
N ASP A 32 -11.03 6.85 -2.30
CA ASP A 32 -12.46 6.56 -2.06
C ASP A 32 -12.70 5.32 -1.21
N ILE A 33 -11.69 4.49 -0.97
CA ILE A 33 -11.89 3.24 -0.21
C ILE A 33 -11.00 3.13 1.02
N ALA A 34 -9.95 3.92 1.11
CA ALA A 34 -9.00 3.78 2.21
C ALA A 34 -8.54 5.14 2.73
N SER A 35 -8.28 5.17 4.04
CA SER A 35 -7.65 6.32 4.68
C SER A 35 -6.21 5.94 4.97
N ILE A 36 -5.27 6.54 4.26
CA ILE A 36 -3.85 6.28 4.47
C ILE A 36 -3.41 6.99 5.73
N LYS A 37 -2.88 6.25 6.70
CA LYS A 37 -2.47 6.80 7.99
C LYS A 37 -0.98 7.11 8.04
N ARG A 38 -0.17 6.28 7.39
CA ARG A 38 1.27 6.43 7.48
C ARG A 38 1.96 5.72 6.32
N PHE A 39 3.01 6.36 5.82
CA PHE A 39 4.00 5.72 4.97
C PHE A 39 5.32 5.65 5.70
N ALA A 40 6.08 4.60 5.46
CA ALA A 40 7.44 4.47 5.94
C ALA A 40 8.28 3.82 4.85
N GLU A 41 9.50 4.30 4.69
CA GLU A 41 10.43 3.71 3.74
C GLU A 41 11.31 2.71 4.48
N GLU A 42 11.41 1.50 3.96
CA GLU A 42 12.22 0.45 4.56
C GLU A 42 13.36 0.09 3.61
N PRO A 43 14.62 0.32 4.01
CA PRO A 43 15.74 -0.14 3.18
C PRO A 43 15.73 -1.67 3.09
N ILE A 44 15.97 -2.16 1.89
CA ILE A 44 16.15 -3.58 1.64
C ILE A 44 17.49 -3.78 0.95
N ALA A 45 17.77 -4.99 0.47
CA ALA A 45 19.09 -5.28 -0.11
C ALA A 45 19.37 -4.45 -1.37
N PHE A 46 20.64 -4.25 -1.66
CA PHE A 46 21.12 -3.65 -2.93
C PHE A 46 20.66 -2.21 -3.18
N GLY A 47 20.53 -1.43 -2.11
CA GLY A 47 20.17 -0.03 -2.25
C GLY A 47 18.71 0.22 -2.58
N LEU A 48 17.88 -0.82 -2.57
CA LEU A 48 16.45 -0.69 -2.80
C LEU A 48 15.72 -0.33 -1.51
N CYS A 49 14.61 0.37 -1.64
CA CYS A 49 13.72 0.66 -0.51
C CYS A 49 12.32 0.18 -0.82
N ALA A 50 11.71 -0.49 0.15
CA ALA A 50 10.30 -0.83 0.07
C ALA A 50 9.49 0.27 0.72
N LEU A 51 8.22 0.37 0.37
CA LEU A 51 7.31 1.34 0.94
C LEU A 51 6.30 0.61 1.81
N LYS A 52 6.33 0.89 3.11
CA LYS A 52 5.37 0.33 4.05
C LYS A 52 4.24 1.33 4.23
N VAL A 53 3.00 0.86 4.13
CA VAL A 53 1.85 1.73 4.24
C VAL A 53 0.84 1.17 5.21
N ASN A 54 0.39 2.02 6.14
CA ASN A 54 -0.69 1.69 7.08
C ASN A 54 -1.94 2.39 6.60
N MET A 55 -3.02 1.65 6.45
CA MET A 55 -4.27 2.23 6.00
C MET A 55 -5.46 1.67 6.76
N VAL A 56 -6.51 2.48 6.85
CA VAL A 56 -7.77 2.08 7.47
C VAL A 56 -8.83 2.01 6.36
N LEU A 57 -9.55 0.90 6.35
CA LEU A 57 -10.61 0.66 5.37
C LEU A 57 -11.88 0.24 6.09
N ASP A 58 -13.03 0.45 5.43
CA ASP A 58 -14.28 -0.11 5.92
C ASP A 58 -14.24 -1.62 5.73
N GLU A 59 -14.63 -2.35 6.78
CA GLU A 59 -14.66 -3.81 6.72
C GLU A 59 -15.83 -4.26 5.85
N LYS A 60 -15.52 -4.82 4.69
CA LYS A 60 -16.52 -5.41 3.81
C LYS A 60 -15.86 -6.50 2.99
N GLU A 61 -16.68 -7.40 2.47
CA GLU A 61 -16.20 -8.53 1.70
C GLU A 61 -15.39 -8.07 0.49
N GLY A 62 -14.22 -8.66 0.31
CA GLY A 62 -13.37 -8.38 -0.84
C GLY A 62 -12.59 -7.07 -0.80
N ILE A 63 -12.67 -6.31 0.30
CA ILE A 63 -12.02 -5.00 0.35
C ILE A 63 -10.49 -5.10 0.24
N ALA A 64 -9.90 -6.13 0.84
CA ALA A 64 -8.44 -6.31 0.75
C ALA A 64 -8.03 -6.63 -0.68
N ASP A 65 -8.76 -7.52 -1.34
CA ASP A 65 -8.48 -7.90 -2.73
C ASP A 65 -8.63 -6.71 -3.66
N GLU A 66 -9.66 -5.90 -3.47
CA GLU A 66 -9.87 -4.70 -4.29
C GLU A 66 -8.72 -3.71 -4.10
N THR A 67 -8.30 -3.52 -2.85
CA THR A 67 -7.20 -2.63 -2.52
C THR A 67 -5.91 -3.07 -3.22
N GLU A 68 -5.60 -4.36 -3.13
CA GLU A 68 -4.40 -4.90 -3.77
C GLU A 68 -4.46 -4.78 -5.29
N LYS A 69 -5.62 -5.03 -5.88
CA LYS A 69 -5.79 -4.88 -7.33
C LYS A 69 -5.57 -3.43 -7.76
N ARG A 70 -6.11 -2.49 -7.02
CA ARG A 70 -5.94 -1.07 -7.33
C ARG A 70 -4.48 -0.64 -7.25
N MET A 71 -3.75 -1.16 -6.25
CA MET A 71 -2.34 -0.84 -6.11
C MET A 71 -1.49 -1.51 -7.19
N SER A 72 -1.85 -2.74 -7.56
CA SER A 72 -1.04 -3.52 -8.52
C SER A 72 -1.04 -2.93 -9.92
N VAL A 73 -2.04 -2.14 -10.29
CA VAL A 73 -2.10 -1.51 -11.61
C VAL A 73 -1.36 -0.17 -11.66
N ILE A 74 -0.86 0.31 -10.53
CA ILE A 74 -0.11 1.57 -10.48
C ILE A 74 1.27 1.33 -11.08
N LYS A 75 1.65 2.20 -12.02
CA LYS A 75 3.00 2.12 -12.61
C LYS A 75 4.03 2.40 -11.52
N GLY A 76 5.00 1.53 -11.39
CA GLY A 76 6.04 1.62 -10.37
C GLY A 76 5.86 0.64 -9.22
N VAL A 77 4.68 0.04 -9.08
CA VAL A 77 4.44 -1.01 -8.08
C VAL A 77 4.88 -2.35 -8.66
N GLY A 78 5.79 -3.01 -7.95
CA GLY A 78 6.24 -4.36 -8.32
C GLY A 78 5.45 -5.40 -7.56
N GLN A 79 5.89 -5.71 -6.35
CA GLN A 79 5.25 -6.74 -5.52
C GLN A 79 4.57 -6.10 -4.32
N ILE A 80 3.46 -6.68 -3.89
CA ILE A 80 2.72 -6.22 -2.71
C ILE A 80 2.69 -7.37 -1.72
N GLN A 81 3.01 -7.06 -0.47
CA GLN A 81 3.03 -8.03 0.62
C GLN A 81 2.15 -7.54 1.75
N THR A 82 1.23 -8.38 2.22
CA THR A 82 0.42 -8.03 3.38
C THR A 82 1.19 -8.37 4.64
N LEU A 83 1.46 -7.37 5.47
CA LEU A 83 2.21 -7.57 6.72
C LEU A 83 1.29 -7.85 7.89
N GLY A 84 0.10 -7.31 7.88
CA GLY A 84 -0.85 -7.54 8.95
C GLY A 84 -2.22 -6.95 8.64
N LEU A 85 -3.23 -7.50 9.30
CA LEU A 85 -4.60 -7.03 9.21
C LEU A 85 -5.21 -7.15 10.60
N THR A 86 -5.76 -6.05 11.10
CA THR A 86 -6.37 -6.00 12.42
C THR A 86 -7.72 -5.32 12.32
N ARG A 87 -8.70 -5.89 12.97
CA ARG A 87 -10.02 -5.26 13.09
C ARG A 87 -10.01 -4.25 14.23
N LEU A 88 -10.66 -3.14 13.97
CA LEU A 88 -10.84 -2.10 14.99
C LEU A 88 -12.14 -2.30 15.78
#